data_365c2467fdfd82b0044fa9c4b0dae5d7
#
_entry.id   365c2467fdfd82b0044fa9c4b0dae5d7
#
_cell.length_a   1.000
_cell.length_b   1.000
_cell.length_c   1.000
_cell.angle_alpha   90.00
_cell.angle_beta   90.00
_cell.angle_gamma   90.00
#
_symmetry.space_group_name_H-M   'P 1'
#
loop_
_entity.id
_entity.type
_entity.pdbx_description
1 polymer ?
#
loop_
_entity_poly.entity_id
_entity_poly.type
_entity_poly.pdbx_seq_one_letter_code
_entity_poly.pdbx_strand_id
1 'polypeptide(L)'
;MNTKSKSTALQRLSWFLIAVFALPYLGFRPESIGDADRVQKVIIDAGHGGKDPGNLGTRRYRSTEKDVALAVAQQTAAKIKAMYPDVEVVLTRNSDRFLELYERTAIANREKGDLFISIHCDAADNKSAYGSSTYVMGKNHDDENQVALRENSVILMEDNYQDKYEGFDPRKPESYIALTLYQYAFQNQSIEFAQTVQNAFKNDVGRRDRGVRQQPLYVTSRCSMPSVLIELGFTTNSEEEDFLNGAEGQDAMSTAI
;
A
#
# COMPACT_ATOMS: atom_id res chain seq x y z
N MET A 1 5.27 -14.15 84.01
CA MET A 1 3.99 -13.89 83.24
C MET A 1 4.30 -13.31 81.90
N ASN A 2 3.76 -13.83 80.91
CA ASN A 2 3.89 -13.86 79.50
C ASN A 2 4.07 -12.54 78.75
N THR A 3 5.22 -12.29 78.12
CA THR A 3 5.44 -11.23 77.14
C THR A 3 6.15 -11.71 75.84
N LYS A 4 5.97 -12.99 75.42
CA LYS A 4 6.66 -13.56 74.25
C LYS A 4 5.77 -13.87 73.04
N SER A 5 4.56 -13.32 72.94
CA SER A 5 3.63 -13.73 71.86
C SER A 5 3.24 -12.66 70.85
N LYS A 6 3.81 -11.46 70.85
CA LYS A 6 3.41 -10.39 69.88
C LYS A 6 4.43 -10.05 68.78
N SER A 7 5.66 -10.60 68.83
CA SER A 7 6.69 -10.22 67.85
C SER A 7 6.69 -11.08 66.56
N THR A 8 6.16 -12.29 66.62
CA THR A 8 6.17 -13.20 65.50
C THR A 8 5.08 -12.95 64.44
N ALA A 9 3.97 -12.36 64.86
CA ALA A 9 2.88 -12.03 63.93
C ALA A 9 3.20 -10.80 63.05
N LEU A 10 3.85 -9.77 63.60
CA LEU A 10 4.27 -8.58 62.87
C LEU A 10 5.40 -8.84 61.88
N GLN A 11 6.35 -9.74 62.22
CA GLN A 11 7.43 -10.12 61.33
C GLN A 11 6.94 -10.96 60.12
N ARG A 12 5.92 -11.80 60.31
CA ARG A 12 5.33 -12.55 59.20
C ARG A 12 4.49 -11.69 58.27
N LEU A 13 3.88 -10.61 58.78
CA LEU A 13 3.11 -9.68 57.97
C LEU A 13 4.01 -8.77 57.10
N SER A 14 5.23 -8.43 57.58
CA SER A 14 6.17 -7.59 56.79
C SER A 14 6.79 -8.36 55.65
N TRP A 15 7.00 -9.67 55.73
CA TRP A 15 7.49 -10.50 54.63
C TRP A 15 6.43 -10.77 53.58
N PHE A 16 5.14 -10.80 53.96
CA PHE A 16 4.05 -10.95 52.99
C PHE A 16 3.79 -9.68 52.16
N LEU A 17 3.98 -8.52 52.75
CA LEU A 17 3.84 -7.22 52.04
C LEU A 17 5.00 -6.95 51.08
N ILE A 18 6.22 -7.42 51.37
CA ILE A 18 7.37 -7.28 50.46
C ILE A 18 7.23 -8.22 49.25
N ALA A 19 6.64 -9.42 49.44
CA ALA A 19 6.40 -10.36 48.34
C ALA A 19 5.31 -9.91 47.37
N VAL A 20 4.31 -9.14 47.83
CA VAL A 20 3.21 -8.62 46.97
C VAL A 20 3.63 -7.42 46.14
N PHE A 21 4.63 -6.62 46.59
CA PHE A 21 5.14 -5.49 45.80
C PHE A 21 6.28 -5.85 44.83
N ALA A 22 6.87 -7.05 44.93
CA ALA A 22 7.91 -7.52 44.00
C ALA A 22 7.36 -8.23 42.73
N LEU A 23 6.07 -8.57 42.71
CA LEU A 23 5.46 -9.32 41.62
C LEU A 23 5.05 -8.53 40.36
N PRO A 24 4.85 -7.19 40.39
CA PRO A 24 4.49 -6.48 39.16
C PRO A 24 5.67 -6.12 38.24
N TYR A 25 6.93 -6.26 38.71
CA TYR A 25 8.10 -5.90 37.90
C TYR A 25 8.70 -7.02 37.05
N LEU A 26 8.18 -8.22 37.15
CA LEU A 26 8.69 -9.39 36.40
C LEU A 26 7.95 -9.68 35.08
N GLY A 27 6.99 -8.85 34.69
CA GLY A 27 6.07 -9.17 33.59
C GLY A 27 6.08 -8.25 32.38
N PHE A 28 6.73 -7.10 32.42
CA PHE A 28 6.85 -6.24 31.23
C PHE A 28 8.24 -6.41 30.60
N ARG A 29 8.47 -7.56 29.95
CA ARG A 29 9.36 -7.56 28.80
C ARG A 29 8.56 -6.89 27.68
N PRO A 30 9.04 -5.79 27.05
CA PRO A 30 8.50 -5.41 25.77
C PRO A 30 8.62 -6.66 24.89
N GLU A 31 7.50 -7.15 24.37
CA GLU A 31 7.53 -8.15 23.31
C GLU A 31 8.50 -7.61 22.29
N SER A 32 9.61 -8.31 22.09
CA SER A 32 10.42 -8.07 20.90
C SER A 32 9.46 -8.23 19.74
N ILE A 33 9.35 -7.21 18.88
CA ILE A 33 8.69 -7.35 17.59
C ILE A 33 9.23 -8.64 17.03
N GLY A 34 8.38 -9.68 16.99
CA GLY A 34 8.79 -10.99 16.53
C GLY A 34 9.21 -10.84 15.06
N ASP A 35 10.10 -11.68 14.57
CA ASP A 35 10.46 -11.71 13.14
C ASP A 35 9.22 -11.86 12.23
N ALA A 36 8.11 -12.34 12.77
CA ALA A 36 6.81 -12.44 12.11
C ALA A 36 6.13 -11.08 11.81
N ASP A 37 6.52 -10.00 12.53
CA ASP A 37 5.93 -8.66 12.36
C ASP A 37 6.80 -7.73 11.46
N ARG A 38 7.92 -8.24 10.94
CA ARG A 38 8.82 -7.47 10.07
C ARG A 38 8.52 -7.75 8.62
N VAL A 39 8.44 -6.69 7.81
CA VAL A 39 8.38 -6.80 6.36
C VAL A 39 9.71 -7.39 5.86
N GLN A 40 9.66 -8.56 5.25
CA GLN A 40 10.80 -9.26 4.67
C GLN A 40 10.79 -9.24 3.16
N LYS A 41 9.60 -9.14 2.54
CA LYS A 41 9.44 -9.12 1.10
C LYS A 41 8.40 -8.10 0.66
N VAL A 42 8.82 -7.16 -0.19
CA VAL A 42 7.94 -6.14 -0.80
C VAL A 42 7.74 -6.46 -2.27
N ILE A 43 6.48 -6.48 -2.70
CA ILE A 43 6.12 -6.59 -4.10
C ILE A 43 5.75 -5.20 -4.61
N ILE A 44 6.47 -4.72 -5.61
CA ILE A 44 6.20 -3.43 -6.25
C ILE A 44 5.62 -3.70 -7.64
N ASP A 45 4.43 -3.20 -7.86
CA ASP A 45 3.73 -3.26 -9.12
C ASP A 45 3.82 -1.90 -9.83
N ALA A 46 4.41 -1.89 -11.01
CA ALA A 46 4.33 -0.73 -11.88
C ALA A 46 3.07 -0.86 -12.73
N GLY A 47 2.11 0.03 -12.55
CA GLY A 47 0.84 0.02 -13.27
C GLY A 47 1.03 0.03 -14.79
N HIS A 48 0.03 -0.49 -15.53
CA HIS A 48 0.00 -0.50 -16.99
C HIS A 48 1.19 -1.25 -17.63
N GLY A 49 1.54 -0.90 -18.88
CA GLY A 49 2.70 -1.48 -19.59
C GLY A 49 2.35 -2.08 -20.94
N GLY A 50 3.32 -2.11 -21.86
CA GLY A 50 3.14 -2.64 -23.21
C GLY A 50 2.03 -1.94 -23.98
N LYS A 51 0.99 -2.68 -24.35
CA LYS A 51 -0.18 -2.18 -25.09
C LYS A 51 -1.10 -1.26 -24.28
N ASP A 52 -0.97 -1.27 -22.95
CA ASP A 52 -1.71 -0.40 -22.04
C ASP A 52 -0.84 0.79 -21.65
N PRO A 53 -1.06 1.97 -22.20
CA PRO A 53 -0.28 3.16 -21.88
C PRO A 53 -0.67 3.79 -20.53
N GLY A 54 -1.82 3.41 -19.94
CA GLY A 54 -2.46 4.19 -18.90
C GLY A 54 -2.91 5.56 -19.40
N ASN A 55 -2.87 6.56 -18.56
CA ASN A 55 -3.18 7.93 -18.95
C ASN A 55 -2.12 8.52 -19.87
N LEU A 56 -2.56 9.19 -20.94
CA LEU A 56 -1.69 9.80 -21.96
C LEU A 56 -1.12 11.16 -21.55
N GLY A 57 -1.48 11.65 -20.38
CA GLY A 57 -1.08 12.98 -19.90
C GLY A 57 -1.64 14.12 -20.75
N THR A 58 -0.93 15.25 -20.75
CA THR A 58 -1.25 16.41 -21.60
C THR A 58 -0.77 16.23 -23.04
N ARG A 59 -0.07 15.16 -23.36
CA ARG A 59 0.60 14.86 -24.63
C ARG A 59 1.78 15.79 -24.97
N ARG A 60 2.31 16.52 -24.02
CA ARG A 60 3.57 17.28 -24.17
C ARG A 60 4.80 16.36 -24.11
N TYR A 61 4.68 15.25 -23.42
CA TYR A 61 5.71 14.21 -23.31
C TYR A 61 5.37 13.00 -24.19
N ARG A 62 6.40 12.24 -24.58
CA ARG A 62 6.22 10.92 -25.21
C ARG A 62 5.91 9.84 -24.19
N SER A 63 6.41 10.02 -22.97
CA SER A 63 6.10 9.16 -21.83
C SER A 63 4.63 9.28 -21.46
N THR A 64 4.07 8.19 -21.01
CA THR A 64 2.70 8.09 -20.51
C THR A 64 2.75 7.59 -19.07
N GLU A 65 1.62 7.36 -18.45
CA GLU A 65 1.56 6.85 -17.09
C GLU A 65 2.41 5.60 -16.88
N LYS A 66 2.36 4.63 -17.80
CA LYS A 66 3.14 3.37 -17.70
C LYS A 66 4.64 3.60 -17.55
N ASP A 67 5.17 4.68 -18.17
CA ASP A 67 6.59 4.98 -18.15
C ASP A 67 6.99 5.63 -16.82
N VAL A 68 6.17 6.55 -16.31
CA VAL A 68 6.35 7.17 -15.00
C VAL A 68 6.23 6.13 -13.88
N ALA A 69 5.20 5.30 -13.92
CA ALA A 69 4.98 4.23 -12.96
C ALA A 69 6.16 3.26 -12.90
N LEU A 70 6.71 2.88 -14.07
CA LEU A 70 7.88 1.99 -14.15
C LEU A 70 9.14 2.66 -13.57
N ALA A 71 9.38 3.91 -13.92
CA ALA A 71 10.56 4.65 -13.45
C ALA A 71 10.55 4.79 -11.93
N VAL A 72 9.42 5.21 -11.34
CA VAL A 72 9.27 5.35 -9.89
C VAL A 72 9.35 3.97 -9.20
N ALA A 73 8.70 2.94 -9.73
CA ALA A 73 8.77 1.59 -9.17
C ALA A 73 10.20 1.03 -9.12
N GLN A 74 10.97 1.22 -10.18
CA GLN A 74 12.38 0.79 -10.23
C GLN A 74 13.24 1.56 -9.24
N GLN A 75 13.05 2.88 -9.11
CA GLN A 75 13.78 3.69 -8.14
C GLN A 75 13.42 3.31 -6.70
N THR A 76 12.13 3.13 -6.39
CA THR A 76 11.68 2.65 -5.07
C THR A 76 12.31 1.30 -4.73
N ALA A 77 12.30 0.34 -5.67
CA ALA A 77 12.92 -0.95 -5.48
C ALA A 77 14.43 -0.85 -5.19
N ALA A 78 15.12 0.01 -5.92
CA ALA A 78 16.57 0.23 -5.73
C ALA A 78 16.86 0.86 -4.35
N LYS A 79 16.06 1.83 -3.92
CA LYS A 79 16.20 2.50 -2.63
C LYS A 79 15.93 1.57 -1.46
N ILE A 80 14.86 0.76 -1.52
CA ILE A 80 14.56 -0.25 -0.49
C ILE A 80 15.74 -1.22 -0.36
N LYS A 81 16.23 -1.76 -1.47
CA LYS A 81 17.39 -2.69 -1.45
C LYS A 81 18.65 -2.07 -0.89
N ALA A 82 18.87 -0.77 -1.14
CA ALA A 82 20.04 -0.06 -0.62
C ALA A 82 19.94 0.23 0.88
N MET A 83 18.75 0.61 1.37
CA MET A 83 18.54 0.96 2.77
C MET A 83 18.28 -0.27 3.66
N TYR A 84 17.66 -1.30 3.11
CA TYR A 84 17.25 -2.51 3.82
C TYR A 84 17.71 -3.75 3.04
N PRO A 85 19.03 -4.10 3.08
CA PRO A 85 19.59 -5.19 2.28
C PRO A 85 18.95 -6.57 2.55
N ASP A 86 18.38 -6.75 3.74
CA ASP A 86 17.71 -7.99 4.17
C ASP A 86 16.26 -8.08 3.65
N VAL A 87 15.71 -7.00 3.06
CA VAL A 87 14.36 -7.00 2.48
C VAL A 87 14.43 -7.40 1.00
N GLU A 88 13.74 -8.47 0.67
CA GLU A 88 13.58 -8.88 -0.72
C GLU A 88 12.59 -7.96 -1.43
N VAL A 89 12.94 -7.49 -2.63
CA VAL A 89 12.04 -6.67 -3.45
C VAL A 89 11.82 -7.34 -4.80
N VAL A 90 10.56 -7.58 -5.11
CA VAL A 90 10.11 -8.17 -6.37
C VAL A 90 9.30 -7.14 -7.16
N LEU A 91 9.68 -6.89 -8.41
CA LEU A 91 8.91 -6.09 -9.34
C LEU A 91 7.99 -6.99 -10.17
N THR A 92 6.71 -6.65 -10.29
CA THR A 92 5.79 -7.39 -11.18
C THR A 92 6.24 -7.28 -12.64
N ARG A 93 6.70 -6.10 -13.05
CA ARG A 93 7.40 -5.85 -14.30
C ARG A 93 8.61 -4.93 -14.09
N ASN A 94 9.67 -5.19 -14.83
CA ASN A 94 10.90 -4.38 -14.82
C ASN A 94 11.24 -3.78 -16.20
N SER A 95 10.29 -3.87 -17.14
CA SER A 95 10.39 -3.35 -18.50
C SER A 95 9.01 -2.94 -19.01
N ASP A 96 8.96 -2.32 -20.19
CA ASP A 96 7.69 -1.97 -20.85
C ASP A 96 7.04 -3.22 -21.44
N ARG A 97 6.35 -3.99 -20.61
CA ARG A 97 5.55 -5.16 -20.99
C ARG A 97 4.17 -5.09 -20.38
N PHE A 98 3.18 -5.56 -21.10
CA PHE A 98 1.83 -5.72 -20.59
C PHE A 98 1.76 -6.91 -19.63
N LEU A 99 1.13 -6.69 -18.47
CA LEU A 99 0.72 -7.72 -17.53
C LEU A 99 -0.76 -7.56 -17.26
N GLU A 100 -1.49 -8.65 -17.37
CA GLU A 100 -2.89 -8.71 -16.99
C GLU A 100 -3.06 -8.51 -15.48
N LEU A 101 -4.19 -7.94 -15.02
CA LEU A 101 -4.33 -7.60 -13.59
C LEU A 101 -4.25 -8.84 -12.70
N TYR A 102 -4.82 -9.97 -13.13
CA TYR A 102 -4.73 -11.22 -12.37
C TYR A 102 -3.28 -11.74 -12.26
N GLU A 103 -2.44 -11.52 -13.28
CA GLU A 103 -1.03 -11.94 -13.23
C GLU A 103 -0.25 -11.17 -12.17
N ARG A 104 -0.54 -9.85 -12.00
CA ARG A 104 0.10 -9.00 -10.97
C ARG A 104 -0.16 -9.55 -9.57
N THR A 105 -1.42 -9.84 -9.28
CA THR A 105 -1.81 -10.41 -7.98
C THR A 105 -1.31 -11.85 -7.81
N ALA A 106 -1.30 -12.65 -8.88
CA ALA A 106 -0.74 -14.01 -8.86
C ALA A 106 0.77 -14.00 -8.58
N ILE A 107 1.52 -13.04 -9.13
CA ILE A 107 2.94 -12.83 -8.79
C ILE A 107 3.05 -12.53 -7.29
N ALA A 108 2.32 -11.54 -6.77
CA ALA A 108 2.38 -11.15 -5.38
C ALA A 108 2.11 -12.33 -4.43
N ASN A 109 1.05 -13.08 -4.71
CA ASN A 109 0.64 -14.21 -3.87
C ASN A 109 1.61 -15.39 -3.97
N ARG A 110 2.13 -15.71 -5.17
CA ARG A 110 3.12 -16.77 -5.40
C ARG A 110 4.44 -16.46 -4.68
N GLU A 111 4.88 -15.21 -4.75
CA GLU A 111 6.10 -14.75 -4.09
C GLU A 111 5.92 -14.60 -2.57
N LYS A 112 4.70 -14.71 -2.05
CA LYS A 112 4.37 -14.55 -0.62
C LYS A 112 4.90 -13.24 -0.06
N GLY A 113 4.58 -12.12 -0.74
CA GLY A 113 4.96 -10.80 -0.27
C GLY A 113 4.30 -10.44 1.05
N ASP A 114 4.97 -9.62 1.84
CA ASP A 114 4.44 -9.07 3.10
C ASP A 114 3.74 -7.73 2.86
N LEU A 115 4.04 -7.07 1.73
CA LEU A 115 3.43 -5.81 1.32
C LEU A 115 3.38 -5.74 -0.20
N PHE A 116 2.24 -5.30 -0.74
CA PHE A 116 2.05 -5.02 -2.16
C PHE A 116 1.81 -3.53 -2.40
N ILE A 117 2.60 -2.94 -3.29
CA ILE A 117 2.54 -1.51 -3.64
C ILE A 117 2.36 -1.39 -5.15
N SER A 118 1.18 -0.95 -5.61
CA SER A 118 0.93 -0.61 -7.00
C SER A 118 1.12 0.89 -7.21
N ILE A 119 1.85 1.28 -8.25
CA ILE A 119 2.24 2.66 -8.53
C ILE A 119 1.60 3.10 -9.83
N HIS A 120 0.85 4.21 -9.78
CA HIS A 120 0.04 4.79 -10.85
C HIS A 120 0.14 6.31 -10.88
N CYS A 121 -0.46 6.92 -11.90
CA CYS A 121 -0.65 8.37 -12.00
C CYS A 121 -2.10 8.67 -12.35
N ASP A 122 -2.71 9.55 -11.57
CA ASP A 122 -4.11 9.93 -11.70
C ASP A 122 -4.38 10.82 -12.94
N ALA A 123 -5.63 10.90 -13.30
CA ALA A 123 -6.14 11.73 -14.37
C ALA A 123 -7.47 12.37 -13.97
N ALA A 124 -7.71 13.58 -14.41
CA ALA A 124 -8.98 14.26 -14.22
C ALA A 124 -9.35 15.13 -15.45
N ASP A 125 -10.65 15.32 -15.65
CA ASP A 125 -11.15 16.28 -16.63
C ASP A 125 -10.76 17.72 -16.26
N ASN A 126 -10.81 18.02 -14.95
CA ASN A 126 -10.31 19.28 -14.42
C ASN A 126 -8.78 19.32 -14.48
N LYS A 127 -8.23 20.09 -15.40
CA LYS A 127 -6.80 20.23 -15.64
C LYS A 127 -6.04 20.97 -14.52
N SER A 128 -6.75 21.52 -13.53
CA SER A 128 -6.16 22.10 -12.33
C SER A 128 -6.10 21.12 -11.15
N ALA A 129 -6.52 19.87 -11.33
CA ALA A 129 -6.38 18.83 -10.30
C ALA A 129 -4.91 18.52 -10.05
N TYR A 130 -4.48 18.43 -8.76
CA TYR A 130 -3.11 18.16 -8.37
C TYR A 130 -3.03 17.47 -7.01
N GLY A 131 -1.87 16.89 -6.71
CA GLY A 131 -1.59 16.19 -5.45
C GLY A 131 -1.74 14.69 -5.57
N SER A 132 -1.36 13.96 -4.51
CA SER A 132 -1.30 12.50 -4.45
C SER A 132 -2.42 11.91 -3.61
N SER A 133 -2.84 10.70 -3.96
CA SER A 133 -3.81 9.88 -3.19
C SER A 133 -3.25 8.48 -3.02
N THR A 134 -3.59 7.80 -1.93
CA THR A 134 -3.31 6.36 -1.78
C THR A 134 -4.62 5.62 -1.56
N TYR A 135 -4.83 4.58 -2.36
CA TYR A 135 -6.03 3.79 -2.35
C TYR A 135 -5.80 2.45 -1.67
N VAL A 136 -6.74 2.08 -0.81
CA VAL A 136 -6.83 0.75 -0.22
C VAL A 136 -8.12 0.09 -0.66
N MET A 137 -8.18 -1.23 -0.54
CA MET A 137 -9.41 -1.96 -0.82
C MET A 137 -10.52 -1.54 0.13
N GLY A 138 -11.73 -1.35 -0.39
CA GLY A 138 -12.91 -1.05 0.40
C GLY A 138 -14.06 -0.52 -0.44
N LYS A 139 -15.19 -0.27 0.22
CA LYS A 139 -16.32 0.41 -0.41
C LYS A 139 -16.04 1.90 -0.48
N ASN A 140 -16.25 2.48 -1.63
CA ASN A 140 -16.40 3.93 -1.72
C ASN A 140 -17.79 4.31 -1.19
N HIS A 141 -17.85 5.27 -0.28
CA HIS A 141 -19.09 5.83 0.23
C HIS A 141 -19.62 6.97 -0.65
N ASP A 142 -18.77 7.53 -1.49
CA ASP A 142 -19.13 8.54 -2.47
C ASP A 142 -19.40 7.83 -3.81
N ASP A 143 -20.46 8.22 -4.52
CA ASP A 143 -20.97 7.57 -5.75
C ASP A 143 -19.98 7.52 -6.93
N GLU A 144 -18.70 7.85 -6.73
CA GLU A 144 -17.68 7.98 -7.76
C GLU A 144 -16.53 6.99 -7.60
N ASN A 145 -16.76 5.74 -8.02
CA ASN A 145 -15.68 4.73 -8.21
C ASN A 145 -14.85 5.01 -9.48
N GLN A 146 -14.59 6.28 -9.83
CA GLN A 146 -13.98 6.62 -11.11
C GLN A 146 -12.58 6.02 -11.29
N VAL A 147 -11.76 6.04 -10.24
CA VAL A 147 -10.42 5.43 -10.30
C VAL A 147 -10.53 3.91 -10.45
N ALA A 148 -11.37 3.24 -9.67
CA ALA A 148 -11.58 1.80 -9.80
C ALA A 148 -12.15 1.42 -11.18
N LEU A 149 -13.06 2.22 -11.73
CA LEU A 149 -13.59 1.99 -13.08
C LEU A 149 -12.49 2.13 -14.14
N ARG A 150 -11.65 3.14 -14.02
CA ARG A 150 -10.53 3.38 -14.95
C ARG A 150 -9.50 2.24 -14.85
N GLU A 151 -9.00 1.97 -13.65
CA GLU A 151 -7.95 0.99 -13.45
C GLU A 151 -8.40 -0.45 -13.74
N ASN A 152 -9.62 -0.80 -13.39
CA ASN A 152 -10.15 -2.14 -13.71
C ASN A 152 -10.55 -2.27 -15.18
N SER A 153 -10.74 -1.16 -15.93
CA SER A 153 -11.15 -1.22 -17.34
C SER A 153 -10.12 -1.86 -18.26
N VAL A 154 -8.86 -1.94 -17.85
CA VAL A 154 -7.79 -2.61 -18.60
C VAL A 154 -8.13 -4.09 -18.86
N ILE A 155 -8.91 -4.73 -17.99
CA ILE A 155 -9.42 -6.09 -18.17
C ILE A 155 -10.15 -6.26 -19.51
N LEU A 156 -10.82 -5.22 -20.00
CA LEU A 156 -11.54 -5.25 -21.28
C LEU A 156 -10.61 -5.28 -22.50
N MET A 157 -9.31 -5.03 -22.31
CA MET A 157 -8.28 -5.16 -23.35
C MET A 157 -7.72 -6.59 -23.46
N GLU A 158 -8.18 -7.50 -22.61
CA GLU A 158 -7.69 -8.86 -22.51
C GLU A 158 -8.61 -9.84 -23.23
N ASP A 159 -8.02 -10.83 -23.91
CA ASP A 159 -8.77 -11.91 -24.54
C ASP A 159 -9.30 -12.87 -23.46
N ASN A 160 -10.56 -13.28 -23.59
CA ASN A 160 -11.23 -14.23 -22.69
C ASN A 160 -11.23 -13.78 -21.20
N TYR A 161 -11.32 -12.48 -20.95
CA TYR A 161 -11.25 -11.94 -19.58
C TYR A 161 -12.33 -12.52 -18.66
N GLN A 162 -13.51 -12.87 -19.17
CA GLN A 162 -14.60 -13.41 -18.35
C GLN A 162 -14.21 -14.70 -17.62
N ASP A 163 -13.45 -15.58 -18.32
CA ASP A 163 -12.98 -16.83 -17.73
C ASP A 163 -11.82 -16.60 -16.75
N LYS A 164 -10.90 -15.68 -17.08
CA LYS A 164 -9.73 -15.35 -16.26
C LYS A 164 -10.09 -14.67 -14.93
N TYR A 165 -11.17 -13.90 -14.92
CA TYR A 165 -11.57 -13.08 -13.79
C TYR A 165 -12.80 -13.62 -13.05
N GLU A 166 -13.09 -14.93 -13.19
CA GLU A 166 -14.19 -15.61 -12.48
C GLU A 166 -15.54 -14.90 -12.65
N GLY A 167 -15.79 -14.35 -13.83
CA GLY A 167 -17.01 -13.61 -14.17
C GLY A 167 -17.02 -12.15 -13.70
N PHE A 168 -15.94 -11.63 -13.15
CA PHE A 168 -15.85 -10.19 -12.88
C PHE A 168 -15.90 -9.40 -14.18
N ASP A 169 -16.82 -8.45 -14.25
CA ASP A 169 -16.96 -7.51 -15.36
C ASP A 169 -16.86 -6.08 -14.80
N PRO A 170 -15.83 -5.30 -15.16
CA PRO A 170 -15.64 -3.95 -14.64
C PRO A 170 -16.76 -2.98 -15.00
N ARG A 171 -17.64 -3.33 -15.94
CA ARG A 171 -18.82 -2.52 -16.33
C ARG A 171 -20.04 -2.79 -15.47
N LYS A 172 -20.02 -3.84 -14.62
CA LYS A 172 -21.16 -4.26 -13.80
C LYS A 172 -20.95 -3.90 -12.35
N PRO A 173 -21.78 -3.01 -11.76
CA PRO A 173 -21.69 -2.64 -10.35
C PRO A 173 -21.72 -3.85 -9.40
N GLU A 174 -22.48 -4.90 -9.75
CA GLU A 174 -22.61 -6.10 -8.93
C GLU A 174 -21.28 -6.87 -8.79
N SER A 175 -20.42 -6.81 -9.80
CA SER A 175 -19.10 -7.45 -9.78
C SER A 175 -18.19 -6.87 -8.69
N TYR A 176 -18.35 -5.58 -8.37
CA TYR A 176 -17.55 -4.93 -7.34
C TYR A 176 -17.93 -5.35 -5.91
N ILE A 177 -19.16 -5.81 -5.69
CA ILE A 177 -19.58 -6.32 -4.39
C ILE A 177 -18.75 -7.54 -4.00
N ALA A 178 -18.49 -8.43 -4.93
CA ALA A 178 -17.68 -9.62 -4.70
C ALA A 178 -16.24 -9.28 -4.31
N LEU A 179 -15.65 -8.26 -4.95
CA LEU A 179 -14.27 -7.82 -4.62
C LEU A 179 -14.15 -7.33 -3.18
N THR A 180 -15.17 -6.67 -2.64
CA THR A 180 -15.11 -6.09 -1.28
C THR A 180 -15.06 -7.14 -0.17
N LEU A 181 -15.39 -8.40 -0.46
CA LEU A 181 -15.42 -9.46 0.55
C LEU A 181 -14.04 -10.07 0.85
N TYR A 182 -13.05 -9.84 0.00
CA TYR A 182 -11.76 -10.56 0.08
C TYR A 182 -10.71 -9.94 1.01
N GLN A 183 -10.78 -8.65 1.34
CA GLN A 183 -9.64 -7.92 1.95
C GLN A 183 -9.79 -7.48 3.40
N TYR A 184 -10.77 -7.95 4.13
CA TYR A 184 -10.94 -7.51 5.53
C TYR A 184 -9.75 -7.85 6.45
N ALA A 185 -9.02 -8.92 6.15
CA ALA A 185 -7.93 -9.39 7.01
C ALA A 185 -6.73 -8.41 7.05
N PHE A 186 -6.47 -7.66 5.96
CA PHE A 186 -5.29 -6.79 5.81
C PHE A 186 -5.64 -5.30 5.73
N GLN A 187 -6.90 -4.94 5.92
CA GLN A 187 -7.37 -3.57 5.68
C GLN A 187 -6.69 -2.55 6.61
N ASN A 188 -6.54 -2.88 7.89
CA ASN A 188 -5.95 -1.96 8.85
C ASN A 188 -4.47 -1.68 8.53
N GLN A 189 -3.67 -2.71 8.23
CA GLN A 189 -2.27 -2.55 7.85
C GLN A 189 -2.13 -1.77 6.54
N SER A 190 -3.03 -2.02 5.56
CA SER A 190 -3.07 -1.27 4.31
C SER A 190 -3.36 0.22 4.53
N ILE A 191 -4.32 0.55 5.42
CA ILE A 191 -4.65 1.93 5.76
C ILE A 191 -3.48 2.62 6.48
N GLU A 192 -2.84 1.94 7.43
CA GLU A 192 -1.69 2.48 8.18
C GLU A 192 -0.52 2.78 7.24
N PHE A 193 -0.17 1.85 6.35
CA PHE A 193 0.86 2.07 5.35
C PHE A 193 0.48 3.20 4.39
N ALA A 194 -0.76 3.22 3.87
CA ALA A 194 -1.24 4.29 2.99
C ALA A 194 -1.16 5.67 3.66
N GLN A 195 -1.48 5.76 4.96
CA GLN A 195 -1.39 7.01 5.71
C GLN A 195 0.07 7.45 5.88
N THR A 196 0.98 6.51 6.10
CA THR A 196 2.42 6.78 6.19
C THR A 196 2.95 7.36 4.89
N VAL A 197 2.61 6.76 3.75
CA VAL A 197 2.98 7.27 2.43
C VAL A 197 2.41 8.68 2.18
N GLN A 198 1.13 8.91 2.47
CA GLN A 198 0.52 10.24 2.30
C GLN A 198 1.17 11.30 3.19
N ASN A 199 1.53 10.95 4.41
CA ASN A 199 2.25 11.84 5.32
C ASN A 199 3.64 12.19 4.78
N ALA A 200 4.39 11.22 4.24
CA ALA A 200 5.69 11.45 3.62
C ALA A 200 5.57 12.33 2.37
N PHE A 201 4.61 12.07 1.49
CA PHE A 201 4.35 12.91 0.32
C PHE A 201 4.05 14.37 0.70
N LYS A 202 3.25 14.57 1.74
CA LYS A 202 2.92 15.91 2.23
C LYS A 202 4.10 16.61 2.88
N ASN A 203 4.77 15.93 3.81
CA ASN A 203 5.73 16.57 4.71
C ASN A 203 7.14 16.64 4.10
N ASP A 204 7.55 15.60 3.36
CA ASP A 204 8.92 15.48 2.85
C ASP A 204 9.02 15.93 1.39
N VAL A 205 7.97 15.74 0.59
CA VAL A 205 7.94 16.13 -0.82
C VAL A 205 7.16 17.43 -1.06
N GLY A 206 6.34 17.86 -0.10
CA GLY A 206 5.49 19.05 -0.24
C GLY A 206 4.29 18.84 -1.17
N ARG A 207 3.86 17.58 -1.37
CA ARG A 207 2.70 17.30 -2.22
C ARG A 207 1.39 17.67 -1.51
N ARG A 208 0.39 18.08 -2.28
CA ARG A 208 -0.96 18.19 -1.75
C ARG A 208 -1.46 16.79 -1.39
N ASP A 209 -1.76 16.60 -0.12
CA ASP A 209 -2.39 15.39 0.38
C ASP A 209 -3.88 15.37 -0.01
N ARG A 210 -4.27 14.37 -0.80
CA ARG A 210 -5.66 14.11 -1.16
C ARG A 210 -6.27 12.97 -0.33
N GLY A 211 -5.49 12.41 0.58
CA GLY A 211 -5.88 11.44 1.57
C GLY A 211 -5.79 9.99 1.15
N VAL A 212 -6.01 9.14 2.14
CA VAL A 212 -6.23 7.71 1.95
C VAL A 212 -7.69 7.49 1.58
N ARG A 213 -7.93 6.74 0.51
CA ARG A 213 -9.25 6.48 -0.04
C ARG A 213 -9.52 5.00 -0.17
N GLN A 214 -10.79 4.63 -0.12
CA GLN A 214 -11.20 3.24 -0.31
C GLN A 214 -11.89 3.09 -1.66
N GLN A 215 -11.41 2.14 -2.46
CA GLN A 215 -12.05 1.79 -3.74
C GLN A 215 -11.88 0.30 -4.04
N PRO A 216 -12.83 -0.32 -4.77
CA PRO A 216 -12.78 -1.73 -5.12
C PRO A 216 -11.88 -1.96 -6.35
N LEU A 217 -10.58 -1.77 -6.16
CA LEU A 217 -9.55 -2.01 -7.16
C LEU A 217 -9.23 -3.51 -7.24
N TYR A 218 -9.27 -4.09 -8.44
CA TYR A 218 -8.99 -5.52 -8.62
C TYR A 218 -7.60 -5.89 -8.10
N VAL A 219 -6.59 -5.10 -8.46
CA VAL A 219 -5.19 -5.38 -8.15
C VAL A 219 -4.91 -5.41 -6.64
N THR A 220 -5.61 -4.62 -5.83
CA THR A 220 -5.46 -4.65 -4.36
C THR A 220 -6.38 -5.68 -3.70
N SER A 221 -7.52 -6.02 -4.33
CA SER A 221 -8.52 -6.91 -3.76
C SER A 221 -8.08 -8.39 -3.71
N ARG A 222 -7.20 -8.81 -4.63
CA ARG A 222 -6.80 -10.21 -4.79
C ARG A 222 -5.42 -10.52 -4.20
N CYS A 223 -4.82 -9.59 -3.47
CA CYS A 223 -3.56 -9.83 -2.74
C CYS A 223 -3.82 -10.48 -1.38
N SER A 224 -2.99 -11.45 -1.01
CA SER A 224 -3.03 -12.13 0.29
C SER A 224 -2.08 -11.48 1.31
N MET A 225 -1.90 -10.15 1.20
CA MET A 225 -1.07 -9.31 2.07
C MET A 225 -1.63 -7.89 2.10
N PRO A 226 -1.19 -7.02 3.04
CA PRO A 226 -1.46 -5.58 2.99
C PRO A 226 -1.13 -5.02 1.62
N SER A 227 -2.04 -4.23 1.04
CA SER A 227 -1.91 -3.78 -0.34
C SER A 227 -2.47 -2.38 -0.55
N VAL A 228 -1.75 -1.58 -1.32
CA VAL A 228 -2.11 -0.20 -1.68
C VAL A 228 -1.93 0.04 -3.17
N LEU A 229 -2.69 1.00 -3.71
CA LEU A 229 -2.44 1.63 -5.00
C LEU A 229 -2.17 3.11 -4.75
N ILE A 230 -1.02 3.59 -5.22
CA ILE A 230 -0.55 4.96 -5.05
C ILE A 230 -0.75 5.71 -6.35
N GLU A 231 -1.50 6.79 -6.30
CA GLU A 231 -1.61 7.78 -7.36
C GLU A 231 -0.63 8.93 -7.07
N LEU A 232 0.46 8.96 -7.81
CA LEU A 232 1.57 9.90 -7.59
C LEU A 232 1.17 11.36 -7.82
N GLY A 233 0.21 11.60 -8.71
CA GLY A 233 -0.27 12.93 -9.11
C GLY A 233 -1.00 12.86 -10.44
N PHE A 234 -1.43 13.99 -10.97
CA PHE A 234 -2.29 14.08 -12.14
C PHE A 234 -1.50 14.38 -13.43
N THR A 235 -1.29 13.38 -14.27
CA THR A 235 -0.62 13.59 -15.57
C THR A 235 -1.40 14.52 -16.53
N THR A 236 -2.69 14.74 -16.26
CA THR A 236 -3.54 15.68 -17.02
C THR A 236 -3.36 17.15 -16.63
N ASN A 237 -2.61 17.44 -15.57
CA ASN A 237 -2.17 18.78 -15.16
C ASN A 237 -0.73 18.99 -15.63
N SER A 238 -0.45 20.10 -16.32
CA SER A 238 0.86 20.35 -16.92
C SER A 238 2.01 20.46 -15.91
N GLU A 239 1.79 21.09 -14.76
CA GLU A 239 2.80 21.23 -13.70
C GLU A 239 3.09 19.89 -13.01
N GLU A 240 2.05 19.10 -12.75
CA GLU A 240 2.14 17.75 -12.23
C GLU A 240 2.89 16.82 -13.21
N GLU A 241 2.54 16.91 -14.50
CA GLU A 241 3.17 16.11 -15.54
C GLU A 241 4.66 16.44 -15.67
N ASP A 242 5.03 17.73 -15.57
CA ASP A 242 6.43 18.16 -15.56
C ASP A 242 7.18 17.58 -14.34
N PHE A 243 6.59 17.65 -13.16
CA PHE A 243 7.13 17.10 -11.95
C PHE A 243 7.32 15.57 -12.04
N LEU A 244 6.28 14.85 -12.49
CA LEU A 244 6.28 13.39 -12.56
C LEU A 244 7.23 12.84 -13.65
N ASN A 245 7.50 13.61 -14.71
CA ASN A 245 8.48 13.27 -15.73
C ASN A 245 9.90 13.74 -15.38
N GLY A 246 10.05 14.65 -14.42
CA GLY A 246 11.32 15.16 -13.97
C GLY A 246 12.07 14.17 -13.09
N ALA A 247 13.40 14.08 -13.25
CA ALA A 247 14.25 13.19 -12.45
C ALA A 247 14.14 13.49 -10.94
N GLU A 248 14.08 14.76 -10.57
CA GLU A 248 13.95 15.20 -9.17
C GLU A 248 12.59 14.79 -8.57
N GLY A 249 11.51 14.93 -9.36
CA GLY A 249 10.17 14.52 -8.93
C GLY A 249 10.07 13.02 -8.72
N GLN A 250 10.60 12.23 -9.67
CA GLN A 250 10.61 10.77 -9.54
C GLN A 250 11.49 10.31 -8.37
N ASP A 251 12.64 10.95 -8.14
CA ASP A 251 13.52 10.67 -7.01
C ASP A 251 12.84 10.98 -5.68
N ALA A 252 12.21 12.15 -5.57
CA ALA A 252 11.48 12.56 -4.37
C ALA A 252 10.31 11.60 -4.06
N MET A 253 9.48 11.28 -5.06
CA MET A 253 8.34 10.37 -4.87
C MET A 253 8.79 8.96 -4.50
N SER A 254 9.83 8.43 -5.16
CA SER A 254 10.36 7.10 -4.86
C SER A 254 11.10 7.01 -3.52
N THR A 255 11.55 8.14 -2.96
CA THR A 255 12.14 8.22 -1.61
C THR A 255 11.06 8.22 -0.53
N ALA A 256 9.94 8.84 -0.82
CA ALA A 256 8.83 8.98 0.13
C ALA A 256 7.94 7.73 0.22
N ILE A 257 8.02 6.81 -0.76
CA ILE A 257 7.38 5.49 -0.73
C ILE A 257 8.22 4.51 0.08
#